data_512017f61d23bf8fcbcd874482f60ba6
#
_entry.id   512017f61d23bf8fcbcd874482f60ba6
#
_cell.length_a   1.000
_cell.length_b   1.000
_cell.length_c   1.000
_cell.angle_alpha   90.00
_cell.angle_beta   90.00
_cell.angle_gamma   90.00
#
_symmetry.space_group_name_H-M   'P 1'
#
loop_
_entity.id
_entity.type
_entity.pdbx_description
1 polymer ?
#
loop_
_entity_poly.entity_id
_entity_poly.type
_entity_poly.pdbx_seq_one_letter_code
_entity_poly.pdbx_strand_id
1 'polypeptide(L)' 'MAFKYKDSPLYYRSAREAMQLKKAGEYDRAAKVWAKANRESRNDLNQEWSERRSDFCLMQNMRERRKAVDDELSR' A
#
# COMPACT_ATOMS: atom_id res chain seq x y z
N MET A 1 -0.12 13.04 10.53
CA MET A 1 -1.25 13.76 9.97
C MET A 1 -2.56 13.15 10.44
N ALA A 2 -3.43 13.95 10.95
CA ALA A 2 -4.75 13.46 11.29
C ALA A 2 -5.56 13.26 10.01
N PHE A 3 -6.32 12.18 9.95
CA PHE A 3 -7.26 11.98 8.87
C PHE A 3 -8.36 13.03 8.98
N LYS A 4 -8.59 13.76 7.90
CA LYS A 4 -9.53 14.87 7.88
C LYS A 4 -10.98 14.42 8.08
N TYR A 5 -11.29 13.19 7.72
CA TYR A 5 -12.62 12.62 7.83
C TYR A 5 -12.59 11.40 8.72
N LYS A 6 -13.62 11.24 9.55
CA LYS A 6 -13.75 10.08 10.42
C LYS A 6 -14.01 8.83 9.60
N ASP A 7 -13.34 7.74 9.97
CA ASP A 7 -13.53 6.44 9.36
C ASP A 7 -13.53 5.36 10.46
N SER A 8 -13.71 4.10 10.09
CA SER A 8 -13.71 3.02 11.05
C SER A 8 -12.33 2.84 11.69
N PRO A 9 -12.27 2.42 12.97
CA PRO A 9 -10.97 2.13 13.60
C PRO A 9 -10.18 1.04 12.88
N LEU A 10 -10.87 0.10 12.24
CA LEU A 10 -10.22 -0.96 11.45
C LEU A 10 -9.47 -0.38 10.26
N TYR A 11 -10.05 0.60 9.59
CA TYR A 11 -9.39 1.28 8.48
C TYR A 11 -8.08 1.92 8.93
N TYR A 12 -8.11 2.69 10.01
CA TYR A 12 -6.91 3.37 10.51
C TYR A 12 -5.82 2.40 10.91
N ARG A 13 -6.19 1.29 11.54
CA ARG A 13 -5.24 0.25 11.93
C ARG A 13 -4.55 -0.34 10.70
N SER A 14 -5.33 -0.74 9.71
CA SER A 14 -4.80 -1.32 8.48
C SER A 14 -3.95 -0.33 7.70
N ALA A 15 -4.37 0.94 7.62
CA ALA A 15 -3.62 1.97 6.93
C ALA A 15 -2.25 2.20 7.58
N ARG A 16 -2.18 2.23 8.90
CA ARG A 16 -0.90 2.37 9.64
C ARG A 16 0.01 1.19 9.37
N GLU A 17 -0.53 -0.03 9.42
CA GLU A 17 0.23 -1.25 9.14
C GLU A 17 0.80 -1.21 7.72
N ALA A 18 -0.02 -0.84 6.74
CA ALA A 18 0.42 -0.73 5.35
C ALA A 18 1.54 0.30 5.19
N MET A 19 1.45 1.44 5.87
CA MET A 19 2.49 2.45 5.81
C MET A 19 3.81 1.95 6.39
N GLN A 20 3.76 1.19 7.48
CA GLN A 20 4.96 0.60 8.08
C GLN A 20 5.59 -0.44 7.15
N LEU A 21 4.79 -1.28 6.53
CA LEU A 21 5.26 -2.27 5.57
C LEU A 21 5.92 -1.61 4.36
N LYS A 22 5.35 -0.52 3.88
CA LYS A 22 5.92 0.26 2.79
C LYS A 22 7.29 0.81 3.16
N LYS A 23 7.45 1.37 4.35
CA LYS A 23 8.72 1.89 4.84
C LYS A 23 9.77 0.79 4.96
N ALA A 24 9.37 -0.42 5.29
CA ALA A 24 10.25 -1.57 5.39
C ALA A 24 10.59 -2.18 4.02
N GLY A 25 10.01 -1.67 2.94
CA GLY A 25 10.25 -2.19 1.60
C GLY A 25 9.42 -3.42 1.24
N GLU A 26 8.47 -3.80 2.09
CA GLU A 26 7.60 -4.95 1.85
C GLU A 26 6.36 -4.53 1.06
N TYR A 27 6.57 -4.15 -0.20
CA TYR A 27 5.51 -3.57 -1.05
C TYR A 27 4.37 -4.54 -1.34
N ASP A 28 4.67 -5.83 -1.51
CA ASP A 28 3.65 -6.83 -1.79
C ASP A 28 2.66 -6.95 -0.62
N ARG A 29 3.19 -7.03 0.60
CA ARG A 29 2.38 -7.07 1.81
C ARG A 29 1.64 -5.76 2.02
N ALA A 30 2.31 -4.63 1.79
CA ALA A 30 1.69 -3.31 1.91
C ALA A 30 0.50 -3.17 0.98
N ALA A 31 0.61 -3.64 -0.27
CA ALA A 31 -0.49 -3.60 -1.23
C ALA A 31 -1.69 -4.40 -0.74
N LYS A 32 -1.46 -5.59 -0.18
CA LYS A 32 -2.53 -6.43 0.36
C LYS A 32 -3.22 -5.77 1.54
N VAL A 33 -2.45 -5.14 2.42
CA VAL A 33 -3.01 -4.45 3.59
C VAL A 33 -3.77 -3.19 3.16
N TRP A 34 -3.28 -2.44 2.17
CA TRP A 34 -4.02 -1.32 1.62
C TRP A 34 -5.34 -1.75 0.99
N ALA A 35 -5.38 -2.88 0.29
CA ALA A 35 -6.61 -3.42 -0.27
C ALA A 35 -7.60 -3.79 0.84
N LYS A 36 -7.10 -4.36 1.95
CA LYS A 36 -7.91 -4.65 3.12
C LYS A 36 -8.46 -3.35 3.74
N ALA A 37 -7.61 -2.33 3.90
CA ALA A 37 -8.02 -1.03 4.42
C ALA A 37 -9.13 -0.42 3.55
N ASN A 38 -8.99 -0.52 2.24
CA ASN A 38 -10.01 -0.04 1.30
C ASN A 38 -11.37 -0.67 1.56
N ARG A 39 -11.41 -1.97 1.81
CA ARG A 39 -12.67 -2.68 2.11
C ARG A 39 -13.24 -2.29 3.47
N GLU A 40 -12.40 -1.94 4.43
CA GLU A 40 -12.81 -1.56 5.78
C GLU A 40 -13.22 -0.10 5.89
N SER A 41 -12.89 0.71 4.90
CA SER A 41 -13.22 2.13 4.90
C SER A 41 -14.70 2.37 4.62
N ARG A 42 -15.26 3.34 5.35
CA ARG A 42 -16.63 3.84 5.12
C ARG A 42 -16.63 5.21 4.46
N ASN A 43 -15.45 5.73 4.15
CA ASN A 43 -15.27 7.06 3.58
C ASN A 43 -14.75 6.93 2.17
N ASP A 44 -15.48 7.50 1.20
CA ASP A 44 -15.16 7.38 -0.23
C ASP A 44 -13.76 7.93 -0.55
N LEU A 45 -13.39 9.05 0.08
CA LEU A 45 -12.06 9.64 -0.14
C LEU A 45 -10.94 8.72 0.35
N ASN A 46 -11.14 8.10 1.52
CA ASN A 46 -10.17 7.14 2.05
C ASN A 46 -10.11 5.87 1.23
N GLN A 47 -11.25 5.41 0.68
CA GLN A 47 -11.29 4.27 -0.22
C GLN A 47 -10.47 4.54 -1.48
N GLU A 48 -10.68 5.69 -2.11
CA GLU A 48 -9.93 6.07 -3.30
C GLU A 48 -8.43 6.19 -2.99
N TRP A 49 -8.08 6.83 -1.88
CA TRP A 49 -6.69 7.00 -1.47
C TRP A 49 -6.00 5.66 -1.21
N SER A 50 -6.67 4.73 -0.53
CA SER A 50 -6.13 3.41 -0.24
C SER A 50 -5.93 2.59 -1.50
N GLU A 51 -6.86 2.69 -2.45
CA GLU A 51 -6.76 2.02 -3.74
C GLU A 51 -5.53 2.50 -4.51
N ARG A 52 -5.31 3.81 -4.57
CA ARG A 52 -4.13 4.38 -5.23
C ARG A 52 -2.84 3.95 -4.56
N ARG A 53 -2.81 3.87 -3.23
CA ARG A 53 -1.64 3.41 -2.49
C ARG A 53 -1.36 1.94 -2.74
N SER A 54 -2.39 1.11 -2.83
CA SER A 54 -2.24 -0.30 -3.16
C SER A 54 -1.61 -0.46 -4.55
N ASP A 55 -2.12 0.27 -5.54
CA ASP A 55 -1.59 0.24 -6.90
C ASP A 55 -0.13 0.70 -6.95
N PHE A 56 0.20 1.77 -6.23
CA PHE A 56 1.56 2.27 -6.14
C PHE A 56 2.52 1.19 -5.59
N CYS A 57 2.13 0.51 -4.53
CA CYS A 57 2.94 -0.54 -3.93
C CYS A 57 3.16 -1.71 -4.89
N LEU A 58 2.13 -2.11 -5.63
CA LEU A 58 2.26 -3.16 -6.64
C LEU A 58 3.22 -2.75 -7.76
N MET A 59 3.13 -1.51 -8.21
CA MET A 59 4.03 -1.00 -9.24
C MET A 59 5.48 -0.98 -8.78
N GLN A 60 5.74 -0.56 -7.55
CA GLN A 60 7.09 -0.55 -6.99
C GLN A 60 7.66 -1.95 -6.87
N ASN A 61 6.84 -2.91 -6.45
CA ASN A 61 7.25 -4.30 -6.36
C ASN A 61 7.65 -4.85 -7.74
N MET A 62 6.87 -4.54 -8.76
CA MET A 62 7.18 -4.95 -10.12
C MET A 62 8.47 -4.32 -10.65
N ARG A 63 8.70 -3.03 -10.36
CA ARG A 63 9.93 -2.34 -10.77
C ARG A 63 11.17 -2.95 -10.13
N GLU A 64 11.09 -3.29 -8.86
CA GLU A 64 12.22 -3.90 -8.15
C GLU A 64 12.54 -5.29 -8.70
N ARG A 65 11.52 -6.09 -9.00
CA ARG A 65 11.71 -7.41 -9.62
C ARG A 65 12.37 -7.29 -10.98
N ARG A 66 11.93 -6.34 -11.80
CA ARG A 66 12.50 -6.10 -13.13
C ARG A 66 13.96 -5.67 -13.03
N LYS A 67 14.27 -4.79 -12.09
CA LYS A 67 15.63 -4.32 -11.87
C LYS A 67 16.56 -5.47 -11.46
N ALA A 68 16.11 -6.34 -10.58
CA ALA A 68 16.88 -7.50 -10.15
C ALA A 68 17.20 -8.44 -11.32
N VAL A 69 16.22 -8.68 -12.18
CA VAL A 69 16.40 -9.50 -13.38
C VAL A 69 17.39 -8.85 -14.35
N ASP A 70 17.26 -7.55 -14.59
CA ASP A 70 18.15 -6.81 -15.47
C ASP A 70 19.59 -6.84 -14.95
N ASP A 71 19.79 -6.70 -13.64
CA ASP A 71 21.11 -6.76 -13.01
C ASP A 71 21.74 -8.16 -13.21
N GLU A 72 20.96 -9.22 -13.09
CA GLU A 72 21.44 -10.58 -13.35
C GLU A 72 21.82 -10.78 -14.80
N LEU A 73 21.02 -10.27 -15.72
CA LEU A 73 21.29 -10.41 -17.17
C LEU A 73 22.48 -9.57 -17.63
N SER A 74 22.82 -8.52 -16.88
CA SER A 74 23.92 -7.61 -17.22
C SER A 74 25.29 -8.13 -16.79
N ARG A 75 25.36 -9.22 -16.08
CA ARG A 75 26.63 -9.81 -15.60
C ARG A 75 27.35 -10.63 -16.68
#